data_9db021946e1156d635ba472cb1e75282
#
_entry.id   9db021946e1156d635ba472cb1e75282
#
_cell.length_a   1.000
_cell.length_b   1.000
_cell.length_c   1.000
_cell.angle_alpha   90.00
_cell.angle_beta   90.00
_cell.angle_gamma   90.00
#
_symmetry.space_group_name_H-M   'P 1'
#
loop_
_entity.id
_entity.type
_entity.pdbx_description
1 polymer ?
#
loop_
_entity_poly.entity_id
_entity_poly.type
_entity_poly.pdbx_seq_one_letter_code
_entity_poly.pdbx_strand_id
1 'polypeptide(L)'
;MLGVARGAIKTATHAPVVASLGIPFVLVELTNETSLSASEPNVAAMREGAALHPDSHDFAIFVYVKSGNQIYSRMFAPLDNIPEDPATGSASATLAALLTQLSNTPQNLIFTQGVDMGRPSRITARTTLNPVTVTIEGQAVKTMSGEFIL
;
A
#
# COMPACT_ATOMS: atom_id res chain seq x y z
N MET A 1 -4.35 6.80 -13.99
CA MET A 1 -4.14 7.29 -12.62
C MET A 1 -2.68 7.19 -12.17
N LEU A 2 -1.92 6.16 -12.56
CA LEU A 2 -0.53 5.94 -12.14
C LEU A 2 0.52 6.19 -13.23
N GLY A 3 0.15 6.74 -14.38
CA GLY A 3 1.09 6.98 -15.51
C GLY A 3 1.66 5.72 -16.18
N VAL A 4 1.33 4.53 -15.70
CA VAL A 4 1.84 3.26 -16.24
C VAL A 4 0.93 2.69 -17.33
N ALA A 5 1.51 1.90 -18.23
CA ALA A 5 0.75 1.22 -19.27
C ALA A 5 -0.24 0.21 -18.66
N ARG A 6 -1.42 0.05 -19.28
CA ARG A 6 -2.45 -0.90 -18.80
C ARG A 6 -1.89 -2.33 -18.66
N GLY A 7 -1.00 -2.77 -19.56
CA GLY A 7 -0.35 -4.07 -19.53
C GLY A 7 0.65 -4.26 -18.38
N ALA A 8 1.03 -3.19 -17.67
CA ALA A 8 1.84 -3.28 -16.47
C ALA A 8 1.02 -3.64 -15.21
N ILE A 9 -0.31 -3.55 -15.28
CA ILE A 9 -1.20 -3.96 -14.18
C ILE A 9 -1.37 -5.48 -14.24
N LYS A 10 -0.96 -6.15 -13.17
CA LYS A 10 -1.11 -7.59 -13.02
C LYS A 10 -2.46 -7.90 -12.36
N THR A 11 -3.30 -8.67 -13.04
CA THR A 11 -4.64 -9.01 -12.56
C THR A 11 -4.82 -10.48 -12.21
N ALA A 12 -3.75 -11.27 -12.31
CA ALA A 12 -3.81 -12.71 -12.02
C ALA A 12 -4.06 -13.00 -10.53
N THR A 13 -3.57 -12.17 -9.62
CA THR A 13 -3.83 -12.29 -8.18
C THR A 13 -5.17 -11.66 -7.82
N HIS A 14 -5.38 -10.41 -8.24
CA HIS A 14 -6.63 -9.65 -8.13
C HIS A 14 -6.64 -8.48 -9.12
N ALA A 15 -7.81 -8.05 -9.55
CA ALA A 15 -7.99 -6.77 -10.23
C ALA A 15 -7.71 -5.61 -9.25
N PRO A 16 -7.43 -4.37 -9.72
CA PRO A 16 -7.41 -3.21 -8.84
C PRO A 16 -8.67 -3.18 -7.97
N VAL A 17 -8.50 -3.06 -6.65
CA VAL A 17 -9.58 -3.22 -5.68
C VAL A 17 -9.44 -2.23 -4.53
N VAL A 18 -10.56 -1.72 -4.04
CA VAL A 18 -10.62 -1.01 -2.76
C VAL A 18 -10.74 -2.03 -1.64
N ALA A 19 -9.82 -1.97 -0.69
CA ALA A 19 -9.85 -2.80 0.51
C ALA A 19 -9.52 -1.97 1.75
N SER A 20 -10.01 -2.40 2.91
CA SER A 20 -9.85 -1.65 4.17
C SER A 20 -9.70 -2.58 5.38
N LEU A 21 -8.81 -2.18 6.29
CA LEU A 21 -8.77 -2.61 7.69
C LEU A 21 -8.90 -1.38 8.61
N GLY A 22 -9.86 -0.48 8.30
CA GLY A 22 -10.07 0.79 8.97
C GLY A 22 -9.92 1.96 8.00
N ILE A 23 -8.76 2.10 7.34
CA ILE A 23 -8.54 3.08 6.27
C ILE A 23 -8.59 2.35 4.92
N PRO A 24 -9.42 2.77 3.96
CA PRO A 24 -9.51 2.16 2.65
C PRO A 24 -8.34 2.59 1.74
N PHE A 25 -7.83 1.63 0.96
CA PHE A 25 -6.81 1.85 -0.06
C PHE A 25 -7.22 1.19 -1.37
N VAL A 26 -6.86 1.83 -2.48
CA VAL A 26 -6.91 1.20 -3.80
C VAL A 26 -5.64 0.37 -3.97
N LEU A 27 -5.75 -0.94 -3.94
CA LEU A 27 -4.63 -1.88 -4.08
C LEU A 27 -4.43 -2.25 -5.54
N VAL A 28 -3.20 -2.09 -6.06
CA VAL A 28 -2.85 -2.35 -7.46
C VAL A 28 -1.56 -3.15 -7.53
N GLU A 29 -1.61 -4.38 -8.06
CA GLU A 29 -0.41 -5.17 -8.35
C GLU A 29 0.15 -4.81 -9.72
N LEU A 30 1.47 -4.61 -9.80
CA LEU A 30 2.20 -4.41 -11.05
C LEU A 30 3.04 -5.64 -11.40
N THR A 31 3.40 -5.74 -12.68
CA THR A 31 4.14 -6.88 -13.22
C THR A 31 5.63 -6.88 -12.86
N ASN A 32 6.22 -5.69 -12.60
CA ASN A 32 7.66 -5.54 -12.34
C ASN A 32 8.01 -4.22 -11.62
N GLU A 33 9.19 -4.17 -11.03
CA GLU A 33 9.71 -3.03 -10.27
C GLU A 33 9.98 -1.80 -11.15
N THR A 34 10.34 -1.98 -12.43
CA THR A 34 10.52 -0.85 -13.36
C THR A 34 9.22 -0.05 -13.51
N SER A 35 8.09 -0.75 -13.65
CA SER A 35 6.77 -0.12 -13.70
C SER A 35 6.38 0.51 -12.35
N LEU A 36 6.81 -0.08 -11.23
CA LEU A 36 6.60 0.47 -9.90
C LEU A 36 7.34 1.79 -9.74
N SER A 37 8.64 1.84 -10.06
CA SER A 37 9.45 3.06 -9.98
C SER A 37 8.97 4.15 -10.95
N ALA A 38 8.45 3.77 -12.13
CA ALA A 38 7.89 4.68 -13.10
C ALA A 38 6.47 5.18 -12.76
N SER A 39 5.86 4.69 -11.67
CA SER A 39 4.51 5.10 -11.29
C SER A 39 4.49 6.56 -10.82
N GLU A 40 3.59 7.36 -11.42
CA GLU A 40 3.37 8.75 -11.06
C GLU A 40 1.87 9.01 -10.84
N PRO A 41 1.45 9.61 -9.71
CA PRO A 41 0.05 9.86 -9.44
C PRO A 41 -0.48 11.00 -10.32
N ASN A 42 -1.53 10.72 -11.10
CA ASN A 42 -2.29 11.75 -11.80
C ASN A 42 -3.42 12.24 -10.88
N VAL A 43 -3.21 13.40 -10.26
CA VAL A 43 -4.12 13.96 -9.25
C VAL A 43 -5.52 14.23 -9.82
N ALA A 44 -5.63 14.70 -11.07
CA ALA A 44 -6.92 14.95 -11.69
C ALA A 44 -7.72 13.65 -11.86
N ALA A 45 -7.08 12.60 -12.39
CA ALA A 45 -7.70 11.29 -12.52
C ALA A 45 -8.03 10.63 -11.17
N MET A 46 -7.23 10.91 -10.11
CA MET A 46 -7.54 10.43 -8.76
C MET A 46 -8.76 11.13 -8.17
N ARG A 47 -8.95 12.44 -8.41
CA ARG A 47 -10.19 13.17 -8.02
C ARG A 47 -11.42 12.61 -8.72
N GLU A 48 -11.32 12.30 -10.01
CA GLU A 48 -12.41 11.65 -10.74
C GLU A 48 -12.71 10.26 -10.14
N GLY A 49 -11.66 9.48 -9.82
CA GLY A 49 -11.79 8.19 -9.16
C GLY A 49 -12.47 8.30 -7.79
N ALA A 50 -12.09 9.25 -6.95
CA ALA A 50 -12.70 9.50 -5.65
C ALA A 50 -14.19 9.86 -5.79
N ALA A 51 -14.56 10.68 -6.77
CA ALA A 51 -15.95 11.03 -7.02
C ALA A 51 -16.81 9.84 -7.46
N LEU A 52 -16.22 8.90 -8.22
CA LEU A 52 -16.89 7.67 -8.68
C LEU A 52 -16.95 6.57 -7.60
N HIS A 53 -16.04 6.61 -6.63
CA HIS A 53 -15.87 5.61 -5.58
C HIS A 53 -15.79 6.28 -4.20
N PRO A 54 -16.91 6.82 -3.67
CA PRO A 54 -16.91 7.58 -2.42
C PRO A 54 -16.44 6.77 -1.21
N ASP A 55 -16.56 5.44 -1.26
CA ASP A 55 -16.07 4.53 -0.20
C ASP A 55 -14.54 4.36 -0.22
N SER A 56 -13.85 4.91 -1.22
CA SER A 56 -12.37 4.82 -1.33
C SER A 56 -11.63 5.82 -0.45
N HIS A 57 -12.32 6.72 0.25
CA HIS A 57 -11.73 7.82 1.03
C HIS A 57 -10.57 8.46 0.25
N ASP A 58 -10.58 9.64 -0.13
CA ASP A 58 -9.57 10.39 -0.92
C ASP A 58 -8.73 9.60 -1.96
N PHE A 59 -9.15 8.38 -2.30
CA PHE A 59 -8.58 7.53 -3.34
C PHE A 59 -7.07 7.28 -3.18
N ALA A 60 -6.60 7.01 -1.95
CA ALA A 60 -5.22 6.64 -1.69
C ALA A 60 -4.86 5.33 -2.40
N ILE A 61 -3.80 5.33 -3.22
CA ILE A 61 -3.39 4.17 -4.02
C ILE A 61 -2.13 3.55 -3.43
N PHE A 62 -2.23 2.27 -3.07
CA PHE A 62 -1.10 1.43 -2.71
C PHE A 62 -0.76 0.51 -3.88
N VAL A 63 0.32 0.84 -4.58
CA VAL A 63 0.80 0.10 -5.74
C VAL A 63 1.98 -0.77 -5.33
N TYR A 64 2.03 -2.01 -5.83
CA TYR A 64 3.05 -2.95 -5.38
C TYR A 64 3.45 -3.98 -6.44
N VAL A 65 4.62 -4.58 -6.21
CA VAL A 65 5.12 -5.78 -6.91
C VAL A 65 5.39 -6.86 -5.87
N LYS A 66 4.94 -8.08 -6.13
CA LYS A 66 5.16 -9.23 -5.25
C LYS A 66 6.14 -10.22 -5.88
N SER A 67 7.20 -10.57 -5.12
CA SER A 67 8.16 -11.62 -5.46
C SER A 67 8.34 -12.55 -4.25
N GLY A 68 7.73 -13.73 -4.31
CA GLY A 68 7.67 -14.62 -3.15
C GLY A 68 6.98 -13.97 -1.95
N ASN A 69 7.69 -13.79 -0.85
CA ASN A 69 7.23 -13.08 0.35
C ASN A 69 7.69 -11.60 0.41
N GLN A 70 8.44 -11.14 -0.58
CA GLN A 70 8.86 -9.74 -0.68
C GLN A 70 7.81 -8.93 -1.43
N ILE A 71 7.49 -7.76 -0.90
CA ILE A 71 6.60 -6.77 -1.49
C ILE A 71 7.39 -5.47 -1.64
N TYR A 72 7.55 -5.01 -2.87
CA TYR A 72 8.06 -3.67 -3.16
C TYR A 72 6.86 -2.78 -3.42
N SER A 73 6.79 -1.64 -2.74
CA SER A 73 5.56 -0.83 -2.77
C SER A 73 5.81 0.66 -2.76
N ARG A 74 4.82 1.39 -3.27
CA ARG A 74 4.71 2.85 -3.15
C ARG A 74 3.28 3.20 -2.76
N MET A 75 3.09 4.27 -1.99
CA MET A 75 1.78 4.75 -1.58
C MET A 75 1.60 6.21 -1.94
N PHE A 76 0.54 6.52 -2.66
CA PHE A 76 0.19 7.85 -3.12
C PHE A 76 -1.16 8.28 -2.55
N ALA A 77 -1.18 9.39 -1.83
CA ALA A 77 -2.39 10.02 -1.30
C ALA A 77 -2.35 11.56 -1.51
N PRO A 78 -2.20 12.04 -2.75
CA PRO A 78 -2.05 13.48 -3.01
C PRO A 78 -3.31 14.29 -2.67
N LEU A 79 -4.48 13.66 -2.56
CA LEU A 79 -5.71 14.33 -2.15
C LEU A 79 -5.73 14.62 -0.63
N ASP A 80 -4.94 13.87 0.15
CA ASP A 80 -4.68 14.09 1.59
C ASP A 80 -3.45 14.98 1.85
N ASN A 81 -2.93 15.68 0.85
CA ASN A 81 -1.68 16.43 0.90
C ASN A 81 -0.44 15.56 1.21
N ILE A 82 -0.49 14.28 0.90
CA ILE A 82 0.62 13.33 1.00
C ILE A 82 0.94 12.84 -0.41
N PRO A 83 1.80 13.54 -1.18
CA PRO A 83 2.12 13.13 -2.55
C PRO A 83 2.58 11.67 -2.63
N GLU A 84 3.45 11.26 -1.70
CA GLU A 84 3.88 9.88 -1.49
C GLU A 84 4.27 9.68 -0.02
N ASP A 85 3.94 8.53 0.55
CA ASP A 85 4.32 8.15 1.92
C ASP A 85 5.42 7.08 1.91
N PRO A 86 6.51 7.25 2.69
CA PRO A 86 7.63 6.30 2.72
C PRO A 86 7.34 5.01 3.51
N ALA A 87 6.30 4.97 4.36
CA ALA A 87 6.07 3.83 5.27
C ALA A 87 4.61 3.73 5.71
N THR A 88 3.80 2.97 4.97
CA THR A 88 2.34 2.86 5.23
C THR A 88 1.97 1.51 5.83
N GLY A 89 2.02 1.43 7.16
CA GLY A 89 1.69 0.21 7.89
C GLY A 89 0.24 -0.25 7.67
N SER A 90 -0.72 0.68 7.64
CA SER A 90 -2.15 0.40 7.40
C SER A 90 -2.41 -0.22 6.02
N ALA A 91 -1.80 0.32 4.95
CA ALA A 91 -1.93 -0.24 3.60
C ALA A 91 -1.24 -1.61 3.49
N SER A 92 -0.06 -1.77 4.11
CA SER A 92 0.64 -3.06 4.19
C SER A 92 -0.20 -4.12 4.92
N ALA A 93 -0.87 -3.75 6.01
CA ALA A 93 -1.79 -4.63 6.73
C ALA A 93 -2.99 -5.02 5.85
N THR A 94 -3.60 -4.05 5.17
CA THR A 94 -4.75 -4.27 4.29
C THR A 94 -4.38 -5.22 3.14
N LEU A 95 -3.22 -5.03 2.50
CA LEU A 95 -2.75 -5.95 1.46
C LEU A 95 -2.48 -7.34 2.02
N ALA A 96 -1.83 -7.46 3.18
CA ALA A 96 -1.56 -8.76 3.80
C ALA A 96 -2.85 -9.53 4.11
N ALA A 97 -3.89 -8.85 4.64
CA ALA A 97 -5.19 -9.45 4.88
C ALA A 97 -5.85 -9.92 3.58
N LEU A 98 -5.86 -9.07 2.54
CA LEU A 98 -6.41 -9.42 1.22
C LEU A 98 -5.73 -10.68 0.66
N LEU A 99 -4.39 -10.70 0.64
CA LEU A 99 -3.64 -11.86 0.11
C LEU A 99 -3.88 -13.14 0.93
N THR A 100 -4.08 -13.01 2.24
CA THR A 100 -4.46 -14.14 3.11
C THR A 100 -5.83 -14.69 2.74
N GLN A 101 -6.80 -13.82 2.54
CA GLN A 101 -8.16 -14.22 2.13
C GLN A 101 -8.16 -14.88 0.75
N LEU A 102 -7.47 -14.27 -0.23
CA LEU A 102 -7.43 -14.80 -1.60
C LEU A 102 -6.72 -16.16 -1.70
N SER A 103 -5.65 -16.36 -0.93
CA SER A 103 -4.89 -17.63 -0.93
C SER A 103 -5.42 -18.66 0.04
N ASN A 104 -6.31 -18.27 0.96
CA ASN A 104 -6.75 -19.06 2.12
C ASN A 104 -5.57 -19.64 2.92
N THR A 105 -4.49 -18.86 3.07
CA THR A 105 -3.23 -19.27 3.72
C THR A 105 -2.62 -18.10 4.50
N PRO A 106 -2.17 -18.31 5.75
CA PRO A 106 -1.44 -17.29 6.50
C PRO A 106 -0.22 -16.79 5.72
N GLN A 107 0.03 -15.48 5.79
CA GLN A 107 1.12 -14.82 5.10
C GLN A 107 2.20 -14.36 6.09
N ASN A 108 3.44 -14.32 5.61
CA ASN A 108 4.56 -13.66 6.28
C ASN A 108 5.29 -12.82 5.23
N LEU A 109 4.93 -11.55 5.14
CA LEU A 109 5.33 -10.64 4.09
C LEU A 109 6.33 -9.61 4.61
N ILE A 110 7.27 -9.23 3.75
CA ILE A 110 8.26 -8.18 4.00
C ILE A 110 8.05 -7.11 2.96
N PHE A 111 7.63 -5.94 3.40
CA PHE A 111 7.43 -4.77 2.55
C PHE A 111 8.68 -3.90 2.54
N THR A 112 9.09 -3.47 1.36
CA THR A 112 10.09 -2.42 1.14
C THR A 112 9.39 -1.27 0.43
N GLN A 113 9.34 -0.11 1.08
CA GLN A 113 8.64 1.09 0.61
C GLN A 113 9.54 2.31 0.73
N GLY A 114 9.27 3.39 -0.03
CA GLY A 114 9.99 4.66 0.06
C GLY A 114 11.37 4.67 -0.61
N VAL A 115 11.72 3.64 -1.38
CA VAL A 115 13.02 3.53 -2.07
C VAL A 115 13.21 4.68 -3.06
N ASP A 116 12.23 4.91 -3.93
CA ASP A 116 12.28 5.97 -4.95
C ASP A 116 12.24 7.39 -4.35
N MET A 117 11.80 7.52 -3.10
CA MET A 117 11.87 8.77 -2.32
C MET A 117 13.22 8.99 -1.64
N GLY A 118 14.16 8.04 -1.71
CA GLY A 118 15.40 8.06 -0.92
C GLY A 118 15.19 7.85 0.59
N ARG A 119 14.03 7.34 1.01
CA ARG A 119 13.65 7.06 2.40
C ARG A 119 13.18 5.60 2.57
N PRO A 120 14.04 4.61 2.29
CA PRO A 120 13.65 3.21 2.35
C PRO A 120 13.17 2.82 3.75
N SER A 121 12.03 2.17 3.81
CA SER A 121 11.45 1.59 5.02
C SER A 121 11.25 0.08 4.84
N ARG A 122 11.25 -0.64 5.95
CA ARG A 122 10.94 -2.06 6.00
C ARG A 122 9.82 -2.30 6.99
N ILE A 123 8.74 -2.93 6.51
CA ILE A 123 7.59 -3.32 7.31
C ILE A 123 7.43 -4.84 7.18
N THR A 124 7.20 -5.53 8.28
CA THR A 124 6.86 -6.97 8.27
C THR A 124 5.39 -7.13 8.63
N ALA A 125 4.66 -7.93 7.85
CA ALA A 125 3.28 -8.30 8.14
C ALA A 125 3.16 -9.81 8.30
N ARG A 126 2.61 -10.24 9.43
CA ARG A 126 2.23 -11.65 9.67
C ARG A 126 0.73 -11.73 9.83
N THR A 127 0.14 -12.74 9.20
CA THR A 127 -1.30 -12.95 9.29
C THR A 127 -1.65 -14.28 9.90
N THR A 128 -2.85 -14.37 10.49
CA THR A 128 -3.50 -15.62 10.85
C THR A 128 -4.72 -15.86 9.97
N LEU A 129 -5.30 -17.05 10.08
CA LEU A 129 -6.53 -17.43 9.41
C LEU A 129 -7.55 -17.86 10.49
N ASN A 130 -8.86 -17.52 10.27
CA ASN A 130 -9.96 -17.95 11.14
C ASN A 130 -9.86 -17.49 12.63
N PRO A 131 -9.96 -16.20 12.94
CA PRO A 131 -10.20 -15.08 12.02
C PRO A 131 -8.92 -14.62 11.34
N VAL A 132 -9.06 -13.88 10.23
CA VAL A 132 -7.93 -13.17 9.64
C VAL A 132 -7.55 -12.01 10.54
N THR A 133 -6.33 -12.09 11.11
CA THR A 133 -5.72 -11.00 11.86
C THR A 133 -4.39 -10.63 11.22
N VAL A 134 -3.93 -9.41 11.42
CA VAL A 134 -2.64 -8.94 10.89
C VAL A 134 -1.82 -8.31 12.00
N THR A 135 -0.59 -8.79 12.16
CA THR A 135 0.42 -8.15 12.99
C THR A 135 1.40 -7.42 12.10
N ILE A 136 1.58 -6.12 12.34
CA ILE A 136 2.55 -5.27 11.64
C ILE A 136 3.72 -4.98 12.59
N GLU A 137 4.93 -5.08 12.06
CA GLU A 137 6.17 -4.75 12.77
C GLU A 137 7.03 -3.84 11.90
N GLY A 138 7.70 -2.87 12.52
CA GLY A 138 8.65 -1.97 11.89
C GLY A 138 9.65 -1.45 12.91
N GLN A 139 10.70 -0.78 12.43
CA GLN A 139 11.70 -0.13 13.26
C GLN A 139 11.44 1.38 13.30
N ALA A 140 11.70 1.99 14.43
CA ALA A 140 11.61 3.44 14.63
C ALA A 140 12.81 3.94 15.42
N VAL A 141 13.21 5.19 15.13
CA VAL A 141 14.28 5.88 15.86
C VAL A 141 13.65 7.06 16.60
N LYS A 142 13.94 7.18 17.91
CA LYS A 142 13.51 8.33 18.69
C LYS A 142 14.28 9.57 18.24
N THR A 143 13.57 10.56 17.69
CA THR A 143 14.16 11.81 17.19
C THR A 143 14.01 12.98 18.15
N MET A 144 12.98 12.97 19.01
CA MET A 144 12.78 14.01 20.03
C MET A 144 11.98 13.48 21.22
N SER A 145 12.01 14.20 22.34
CA SER A 145 11.14 13.97 23.50
C SER A 145 10.72 15.33 24.08
N GLY A 146 9.53 15.38 24.67
CA GLY A 146 8.99 16.57 25.32
C GLY A 146 7.86 16.22 26.27
N GLU A 147 7.36 17.20 27.02
CA GLU A 147 6.23 17.06 27.95
C GLU A 147 5.08 17.95 27.47
N PHE A 148 3.85 17.46 27.61
CA PHE A 148 2.66 18.26 27.46
C PHE A 148 2.31 18.84 28.83
N ILE A 149 2.17 20.16 28.93
CA ILE A 149 1.63 20.85 30.13
C ILE A 149 0.16 21.09 29.84
N LEU A 150 -0.73 20.41 30.60
CA LEU A 150 -2.20 20.57 30.54
C LEU A 150 -2.65 21.65 31.50
#